data_b4b332a73f1c42c269c50aeb8cd1248a
#
_entry.id   b4b332a73f1c42c269c50aeb8cd1248a
#
_cell.length_a   1.000
_cell.length_b   1.000
_cell.length_c   1.000
_cell.angle_alpha   90.00
_cell.angle_beta   90.00
_cell.angle_gamma   90.00
#
_symmetry.space_group_name_H-M   'P 1'
#
loop_
_entity.id
_entity.type
_entity.pdbx_description
1 polymer ?
#
loop_
_entity_poly.entity_id
_entity_poly.type
_entity_poly.pdbx_seq_one_letter_code
_entity_poly.pdbx_strand_id
1 'polypeptide(L)'
;MTNIAIIEDDKGLNTGIALALQNEKYHFAQYYSLEEAKKDKLDRGTDLIILDINLPDGNGFDYLRELRKTSNVPVIILTANDLETDEVMGLELGADDYITKPFSLMVLRARIEKVLQREKAHKKDAYEIDGLLFDFEQMHFRKDGQEIELSKTEQKLLRMLVENRGVTLSRAKLVDAIWTDGAEYVDENALSVAIKRLRNKIEATPSKPKYIQTVYGIGYVWREGE
;
A
#
# COMPACT_ATOMS: atom_id res chain seq x y z
N MET A 1 -12.61 -4.33 10.31
CA MET A 1 -13.82 -3.97 9.57
C MET A 1 -13.38 -2.98 8.52
N THR A 2 -13.77 -3.12 7.26
CA THR A 2 -13.32 -2.23 6.17
C THR A 2 -14.33 -1.11 5.99
N ASN A 3 -13.90 0.13 6.09
CA ASN A 3 -14.73 1.32 5.98
C ASN A 3 -14.73 1.82 4.53
N ILE A 4 -15.89 1.83 3.90
CA ILE A 4 -16.09 2.27 2.51
C ILE A 4 -16.96 3.52 2.51
N ALA A 5 -16.45 4.61 1.93
CA ALA A 5 -17.23 5.82 1.70
C ALA A 5 -17.85 5.78 0.31
N ILE A 6 -19.14 6.12 0.20
CA ILE A 6 -19.86 6.27 -1.07
C ILE A 6 -20.22 7.74 -1.21
N ILE A 7 -19.74 8.39 -2.26
CA ILE A 7 -20.06 9.79 -2.59
C ILE A 7 -20.83 9.78 -3.91
N GLU A 8 -22.15 9.85 -3.82
CA GLU A 8 -23.10 9.70 -4.92
C GLU A 8 -24.41 10.42 -4.56
N ASP A 9 -24.87 11.34 -5.38
CA ASP A 9 -26.06 12.17 -5.09
C ASP A 9 -27.38 11.44 -5.34
N ASP A 10 -27.42 10.48 -6.26
CA ASP A 10 -28.59 9.60 -6.42
C ASP A 10 -28.75 8.72 -5.18
N LYS A 11 -29.71 9.09 -4.32
CA LYS A 11 -30.01 8.37 -3.08
C LYS A 11 -30.38 6.91 -3.30
N GLY A 12 -31.07 6.62 -4.42
CA GLY A 12 -31.46 5.25 -4.77
C GLY A 12 -30.25 4.39 -5.10
N LEU A 13 -29.34 4.92 -5.92
CA LEU A 13 -28.11 4.24 -6.29
C LEU A 13 -27.18 4.10 -5.10
N ASN A 14 -26.95 5.17 -4.33
CA ASN A 14 -26.10 5.20 -3.14
C ASN A 14 -26.55 4.13 -2.12
N THR A 15 -27.84 4.14 -1.76
CA THR A 15 -28.42 3.16 -0.85
C THR A 15 -28.40 1.75 -1.45
N GLY A 16 -28.67 1.62 -2.75
CA GLY A 16 -28.63 0.35 -3.48
C GLY A 16 -27.24 -0.30 -3.45
N ILE A 17 -26.19 0.48 -3.63
CA ILE A 17 -24.80 0.02 -3.53
C ILE A 17 -24.53 -0.47 -2.10
N ALA A 18 -24.84 0.34 -1.08
CA ALA A 18 -24.60 0.01 0.31
C ALA A 18 -25.31 -1.30 0.71
N LEU A 19 -26.60 -1.45 0.39
CA LEU A 19 -27.37 -2.65 0.70
C LEU A 19 -26.89 -3.89 -0.03
N ALA A 20 -26.59 -3.77 -1.34
CA ALA A 20 -26.17 -4.91 -2.15
C ALA A 20 -24.76 -5.44 -1.77
N LEU A 21 -23.90 -4.57 -1.24
CA LEU A 21 -22.56 -4.91 -0.83
C LEU A 21 -22.42 -5.18 0.67
N GLN A 22 -23.49 -4.95 1.44
CA GLN A 22 -23.47 -5.13 2.89
C GLN A 22 -23.10 -6.58 3.25
N ASN A 23 -22.10 -6.71 4.13
CA ASN A 23 -21.68 -7.96 4.74
C ASN A 23 -21.01 -7.67 6.09
N GLU A 24 -20.65 -8.70 6.86
CA GLU A 24 -20.01 -8.54 8.16
C GLU A 24 -18.62 -7.86 8.12
N LYS A 25 -18.02 -7.72 6.92
CA LYS A 25 -16.67 -7.17 6.74
C LYS A 25 -16.66 -5.69 6.40
N TYR A 26 -17.79 -5.16 5.84
CA TYR A 26 -17.86 -3.80 5.31
C TYR A 26 -18.78 -2.92 6.16
N HIS A 27 -18.31 -1.70 6.39
CA HIS A 27 -19.08 -0.59 6.95
C HIS A 27 -19.15 0.52 5.90
N PHE A 28 -20.36 1.02 5.60
CA PHE A 28 -20.58 2.05 4.60
C PHE A 28 -20.90 3.38 5.24
N ALA A 29 -20.15 4.43 4.86
CA ALA A 29 -20.50 5.83 5.09
C ALA A 29 -21.03 6.41 3.78
N GLN A 30 -22.20 7.03 3.81
CA GLN A 30 -22.90 7.52 2.62
C GLN A 30 -22.93 9.04 2.62
N TYR A 31 -22.48 9.64 1.52
CA TYR A 31 -22.43 11.08 1.29
C TYR A 31 -23.13 11.39 -0.01
N TYR A 32 -23.89 12.49 -0.02
CA TYR A 32 -24.70 12.90 -1.17
C TYR A 32 -24.17 14.16 -1.84
N SER A 33 -23.04 14.66 -1.36
CA SER A 33 -22.34 15.82 -1.91
C SER A 33 -20.85 15.80 -1.53
N LEU A 34 -20.02 16.55 -2.25
CA LEU A 34 -18.62 16.75 -1.91
C LEU A 34 -18.44 17.52 -0.61
N GLU A 35 -19.37 18.45 -0.31
CA GLU A 35 -19.33 19.22 0.92
C GLU A 35 -19.48 18.32 2.16
N GLU A 36 -20.40 17.36 2.12
CA GLU A 36 -20.58 16.36 3.19
C GLU A 36 -19.30 15.53 3.37
N ALA A 37 -18.77 15.00 2.27
CA ALA A 37 -17.57 14.18 2.29
C ALA A 37 -16.33 14.93 2.81
N LYS A 38 -16.17 16.22 2.47
CA LYS A 38 -15.07 17.05 2.94
C LYS A 38 -15.12 17.35 4.44
N LYS A 39 -16.34 17.45 5.04
CA LYS A 39 -16.51 17.69 6.48
C LYS A 39 -15.96 16.53 7.31
N ASP A 40 -16.11 15.29 6.83
CA ASP A 40 -15.72 14.08 7.57
C ASP A 40 -14.25 13.67 7.36
N LYS A 41 -13.48 14.42 6.56
CA LYS A 41 -12.06 14.18 6.33
C LYS A 41 -11.76 12.69 6.03
N LEU A 42 -12.27 12.21 4.89
CA LEU A 42 -12.20 10.80 4.48
C LEU A 42 -10.78 10.24 4.30
N ASP A 43 -9.76 11.06 4.44
CA ASP A 43 -8.34 10.68 4.45
C ASP A 43 -7.95 9.88 5.71
N ARG A 44 -8.81 9.85 6.74
CA ARG A 44 -8.53 9.14 7.99
C ARG A 44 -9.60 8.11 8.32
N GLY A 45 -9.20 6.85 8.33
CA GLY A 45 -10.08 5.75 8.73
C GLY A 45 -10.99 5.21 7.63
N THR A 46 -10.90 5.74 6.39
CA THR A 46 -11.57 5.19 5.21
C THR A 46 -10.59 4.28 4.47
N ASP A 47 -11.03 3.08 4.11
CA ASP A 47 -10.22 2.09 3.39
C ASP A 47 -10.47 2.09 1.88
N LEU A 48 -11.59 2.67 1.43
CA LEU A 48 -11.96 2.82 0.01
C LEU A 48 -13.00 3.92 -0.15
N ILE A 49 -12.88 4.69 -1.23
CA ILE A 49 -13.90 5.67 -1.64
C ILE A 49 -14.49 5.23 -2.99
N ILE A 50 -15.83 5.20 -3.07
CA ILE A 50 -16.57 5.10 -4.31
C ILE A 50 -17.07 6.51 -4.61
N LEU A 51 -16.65 7.09 -5.74
CA LEU A 51 -16.82 8.50 -6.06
C LEU A 51 -17.53 8.70 -7.40
N ASP A 52 -18.68 9.36 -7.39
CA ASP A 52 -19.26 9.86 -8.64
C ASP A 52 -18.53 11.13 -9.11
N ILE A 53 -18.39 11.26 -10.42
CA ILE A 53 -17.82 12.47 -11.04
C ILE A 53 -18.81 13.63 -11.02
N ASN A 54 -20.07 13.36 -11.31
CA ASN A 54 -21.10 14.36 -11.51
C ASN A 54 -21.92 14.58 -10.23
N LEU A 55 -21.42 15.43 -9.35
CA LEU A 55 -22.08 15.77 -8.09
C LEU A 55 -22.70 17.17 -8.16
N PRO A 56 -23.79 17.46 -7.43
CA PRO A 56 -24.52 18.72 -7.51
C PRO A 56 -23.69 19.94 -7.09
N ASP A 57 -22.66 19.74 -6.27
CA ASP A 57 -21.82 20.78 -5.69
C ASP A 57 -20.38 20.81 -6.23
N GLY A 58 -20.08 20.01 -7.27
CA GLY A 58 -18.78 20.05 -7.93
C GLY A 58 -18.42 18.82 -8.73
N ASN A 59 -17.19 18.81 -9.25
CA ASN A 59 -16.66 17.71 -10.05
C ASN A 59 -15.81 16.76 -9.21
N GLY A 60 -16.09 15.45 -9.29
CA GLY A 60 -15.36 14.40 -8.56
C GLY A 60 -13.87 14.34 -8.88
N PHE A 61 -13.46 14.70 -10.12
CA PHE A 61 -12.04 14.76 -10.47
C PHE A 61 -11.29 15.86 -9.70
N ASP A 62 -11.92 17.00 -9.47
CA ASP A 62 -11.30 18.08 -8.68
C ASP A 62 -11.18 17.66 -7.21
N TYR A 63 -12.17 16.96 -6.70
CA TYR A 63 -12.11 16.36 -5.36
C TYR A 63 -10.98 15.33 -5.27
N LEU A 64 -10.85 14.41 -6.23
CA LEU A 64 -9.78 13.42 -6.28
C LEU A 64 -8.40 14.08 -6.30
N ARG A 65 -8.21 15.11 -7.14
CA ARG A 65 -6.95 15.88 -7.21
C ARG A 65 -6.60 16.53 -5.87
N GLU A 66 -7.59 17.04 -5.14
CA GLU A 66 -7.39 17.60 -3.81
C GLU A 66 -7.05 16.51 -2.78
N LEU A 67 -7.77 15.41 -2.79
CA LEU A 67 -7.56 14.26 -1.92
C LEU A 67 -6.14 13.70 -2.06
N ARG A 68 -5.64 13.58 -3.29
CA ARG A 68 -4.29 13.04 -3.58
C ARG A 68 -3.14 13.90 -3.05
N LYS A 69 -3.39 15.16 -2.67
CA LYS A 69 -2.36 15.98 -1.99
C LYS A 69 -2.07 15.51 -0.56
N THR A 70 -2.98 14.80 0.08
CA THR A 70 -2.92 14.44 1.50
C THR A 70 -3.17 12.97 1.79
N SER A 71 -3.70 12.20 0.82
CA SER A 71 -4.14 10.81 1.04
C SER A 71 -3.97 9.94 -0.20
N ASN A 72 -3.54 8.70 0.03
CA ASN A 72 -3.49 7.62 -0.96
C ASN A 72 -4.63 6.62 -0.76
N VAL A 73 -5.73 7.01 -0.08
CA VAL A 73 -6.88 6.13 0.07
C VAL A 73 -7.39 5.69 -1.31
N PRO A 74 -7.65 4.40 -1.54
CA PRO A 74 -8.11 3.90 -2.82
C PRO A 74 -9.42 4.55 -3.26
N VAL A 75 -9.52 4.89 -4.55
CA VAL A 75 -10.73 5.51 -5.12
C VAL A 75 -11.17 4.73 -6.36
N ILE A 76 -12.44 4.29 -6.36
CA ILE A 76 -13.13 3.77 -7.54
C ILE A 76 -14.07 4.87 -8.03
N ILE A 77 -13.88 5.31 -9.27
CA ILE A 77 -14.73 6.31 -9.91
C ILE A 77 -15.97 5.66 -10.50
N LEU A 78 -17.15 6.26 -10.26
CA LEU A 78 -18.38 5.98 -10.99
C LEU A 78 -18.69 7.16 -11.92
N THR A 79 -19.11 6.89 -13.16
CA THR A 79 -19.43 7.95 -14.11
C THR A 79 -20.51 7.54 -15.10
N ALA A 80 -21.30 8.52 -15.55
CA ALA A 80 -22.23 8.36 -16.65
C ALA A 80 -21.56 8.51 -18.04
N ASN A 81 -20.31 9.00 -18.09
CA ASN A 81 -19.56 9.19 -19.32
C ASN A 81 -18.75 7.94 -19.68
N ASP A 82 -18.89 7.44 -20.89
CA ASP A 82 -18.15 6.34 -21.48
C ASP A 82 -16.99 6.85 -22.37
N LEU A 83 -16.63 8.13 -22.27
CA LEU A 83 -15.54 8.70 -23.04
C LEU A 83 -14.19 8.15 -22.52
N GLU A 84 -13.40 7.56 -23.40
CA GLU A 84 -12.03 7.10 -23.11
C GLU A 84 -11.17 8.21 -22.46
N THR A 85 -11.43 9.46 -22.78
CA THR A 85 -10.74 10.63 -22.20
C THR A 85 -10.97 10.77 -20.71
N ASP A 86 -12.18 10.47 -20.21
CA ASP A 86 -12.52 10.59 -18.79
C ASP A 86 -11.93 9.41 -17.99
N GLU A 87 -11.87 8.23 -18.59
CA GLU A 87 -11.20 7.07 -18.00
C GLU A 87 -9.70 7.33 -17.84
N VAL A 88 -9.03 7.77 -18.91
CA VAL A 88 -7.60 8.12 -18.89
C VAL A 88 -7.35 9.22 -17.85
N MET A 89 -8.17 10.28 -17.84
CA MET A 89 -8.04 11.39 -16.88
C MET A 89 -8.18 10.90 -15.43
N GLY A 90 -9.16 10.03 -15.15
CA GLY A 90 -9.36 9.48 -13.81
C GLY A 90 -8.16 8.68 -13.33
N LEU A 91 -7.60 7.84 -14.18
CA LEU A 91 -6.43 7.03 -13.88
C LEU A 91 -5.16 7.90 -13.73
N GLU A 92 -4.96 8.91 -14.58
CA GLU A 92 -3.85 9.87 -14.45
C GLU A 92 -3.93 10.70 -13.16
N LEU A 93 -5.15 10.99 -12.67
CA LEU A 93 -5.37 11.66 -11.39
C LEU A 93 -5.18 10.74 -10.18
N GLY A 94 -4.90 9.45 -10.42
CA GLY A 94 -4.60 8.47 -9.38
C GLY A 94 -5.83 7.75 -8.84
N ALA A 95 -6.89 7.56 -9.64
CA ALA A 95 -7.95 6.61 -9.32
C ALA A 95 -7.42 5.17 -9.45
N ASP A 96 -7.90 4.26 -8.62
CA ASP A 96 -7.49 2.85 -8.61
C ASP A 96 -8.31 2.00 -9.55
N ASP A 97 -9.52 2.42 -9.87
CA ASP A 97 -10.39 1.80 -10.86
C ASP A 97 -11.49 2.78 -11.33
N TYR A 98 -12.17 2.43 -12.43
CA TYR A 98 -13.15 3.25 -13.11
C TYR A 98 -14.31 2.39 -13.61
N ILE A 99 -15.55 2.82 -13.37
CA ILE A 99 -16.75 2.07 -13.73
C ILE A 99 -17.78 3.02 -14.38
N THR A 100 -18.20 2.69 -15.60
CA THR A 100 -19.25 3.43 -16.31
C THR A 100 -20.63 2.99 -15.87
N LYS A 101 -21.55 3.96 -15.71
CA LYS A 101 -22.97 3.73 -15.47
C LYS A 101 -23.69 3.52 -16.84
N PRO A 102 -24.62 2.56 -16.97
CA PRO A 102 -25.09 1.63 -15.92
C PRO A 102 -24.15 0.45 -15.72
N PHE A 103 -23.97 0.02 -14.48
CA PHE A 103 -23.11 -1.11 -14.13
C PHE A 103 -23.84 -2.20 -13.33
N SER A 104 -23.28 -3.40 -13.34
CA SER A 104 -23.73 -4.48 -12.48
C SER A 104 -23.11 -4.35 -11.08
N LEU A 105 -23.92 -4.49 -10.04
CA LEU A 105 -23.44 -4.53 -8.64
C LEU A 105 -22.45 -5.68 -8.38
N MET A 106 -22.53 -6.78 -9.14
CA MET A 106 -21.56 -7.86 -9.08
C MET A 106 -20.17 -7.42 -9.62
N VAL A 107 -20.17 -6.61 -10.69
CA VAL A 107 -18.93 -6.04 -11.24
C VAL A 107 -18.31 -5.07 -10.25
N LEU A 108 -19.11 -4.17 -9.66
CA LEU A 108 -18.64 -3.25 -8.63
C LEU A 108 -18.05 -4.00 -7.44
N ARG A 109 -18.72 -5.06 -6.95
CA ARG A 109 -18.20 -5.92 -5.87
C ARG A 109 -16.83 -6.50 -6.21
N ALA A 110 -16.69 -7.10 -7.40
CA ALA A 110 -15.43 -7.71 -7.83
C ALA A 110 -14.29 -6.69 -7.89
N ARG A 111 -14.57 -5.46 -8.34
CA ARG A 111 -13.58 -4.39 -8.39
C ARG A 111 -13.20 -3.87 -7.01
N ILE A 112 -14.16 -3.69 -6.10
CA ILE A 112 -13.89 -3.37 -4.69
C ILE A 112 -12.99 -4.42 -4.06
N GLU A 113 -13.31 -5.70 -4.23
CA GLU A 113 -12.51 -6.80 -3.68
C GLU A 113 -11.09 -6.79 -4.24
N LYS A 114 -10.93 -6.56 -5.56
CA LYS A 114 -9.63 -6.46 -6.22
C LYS A 114 -8.78 -5.31 -5.66
N VAL A 115 -9.37 -4.12 -5.56
CA VAL A 115 -8.69 -2.93 -5.03
C VAL A 115 -8.30 -3.14 -3.57
N LEU A 116 -9.21 -3.62 -2.74
CA LEU A 116 -8.92 -3.90 -1.32
C LEU A 116 -7.90 -5.04 -1.12
N GLN A 117 -7.87 -6.04 -2.00
CA GLN A 117 -6.85 -7.09 -1.97
C GLN A 117 -5.48 -6.55 -2.33
N ARG A 118 -5.41 -5.69 -3.35
CA ARG A 118 -4.18 -4.99 -3.73
C ARG A 118 -3.66 -4.15 -2.57
N GLU A 119 -4.51 -3.36 -1.92
CA GLU A 119 -4.14 -2.57 -0.74
C GLU A 119 -3.65 -3.42 0.45
N LYS A 120 -4.28 -4.58 0.67
CA LYS A 120 -3.81 -5.52 1.70
C LYS A 120 -2.47 -6.15 1.35
N ALA A 121 -2.21 -6.39 0.07
CA ALA A 121 -0.91 -6.85 -0.41
C ALA A 121 0.13 -5.73 -0.23
N HIS A 122 -0.19 -4.48 -0.62
CA HIS A 122 0.65 -3.31 -0.39
C HIS A 122 0.97 -3.10 1.10
N LYS A 123 -0.05 -3.18 1.98
CA LYS A 123 0.17 -3.12 3.44
C LYS A 123 1.01 -4.29 3.98
N LYS A 124 1.06 -5.43 3.29
CA LYS A 124 1.96 -6.55 3.63
C LYS A 124 3.38 -6.33 3.12
N ASP A 125 3.54 -5.59 2.04
CA ASP A 125 4.85 -5.30 1.45
C ASP A 125 5.45 -3.97 1.95
N ALA A 126 4.66 -3.14 2.67
CA ALA A 126 5.13 -1.95 3.36
C ALA A 126 5.27 -2.23 4.86
N TYR A 127 6.45 -2.00 5.40
CA TYR A 127 6.77 -2.16 6.82
C TYR A 127 7.17 -0.80 7.40
N GLU A 128 6.46 -0.40 8.46
CA GLU A 128 6.77 0.83 9.17
C GLU A 128 7.11 0.51 10.63
N ILE A 129 8.30 0.91 11.08
CA ILE A 129 8.79 0.72 12.45
C ILE A 129 9.79 1.81 12.82
N ASP A 130 9.57 2.50 13.94
CA ASP A 130 10.52 3.45 14.55
C ASP A 130 11.11 4.46 13.54
N GLY A 131 10.28 5.03 12.66
CA GLY A 131 10.71 5.98 11.63
C GLY A 131 11.34 5.35 10.39
N LEU A 132 11.42 4.01 10.33
CA LEU A 132 11.78 3.27 9.11
C LEU A 132 10.51 2.93 8.34
N LEU A 133 10.49 3.22 7.04
CA LEU A 133 9.47 2.80 6.09
C LEU A 133 10.13 1.99 4.97
N PHE A 134 9.64 0.78 4.74
CA PHE A 134 10.10 -0.11 3.68
C PHE A 134 8.92 -0.53 2.83
N ASP A 135 8.74 0.08 1.67
CA ASP A 135 7.77 -0.32 0.65
C ASP A 135 8.52 -1.05 -0.48
N PHE A 136 8.39 -2.37 -0.49
CA PHE A 136 9.09 -3.23 -1.44
C PHE A 136 8.41 -3.30 -2.81
N GLU A 137 7.16 -2.88 -2.92
CA GLU A 137 6.46 -2.84 -4.20
C GLU A 137 6.75 -1.55 -4.95
N GLN A 138 6.63 -0.42 -4.24
CA GLN A 138 6.96 0.89 -4.81
C GLN A 138 8.47 1.17 -4.81
N MET A 139 9.28 0.26 -4.25
CA MET A 139 10.74 0.41 -4.10
C MET A 139 11.12 1.67 -3.32
N HIS A 140 10.29 2.02 -2.34
CA HIS A 140 10.39 3.24 -1.54
C HIS A 140 10.87 2.91 -0.14
N PHE A 141 12.03 3.45 0.21
CA PHE A 141 12.68 3.17 1.49
C PHE A 141 13.01 4.48 2.18
N ARG A 142 12.57 4.64 3.43
CA ARG A 142 12.82 5.87 4.21
C ARG A 142 13.33 5.54 5.60
N LYS A 143 14.13 6.46 6.13
CA LYS A 143 14.55 6.51 7.53
C LYS A 143 14.38 7.93 8.04
N ASP A 144 13.59 8.09 9.12
CA ASP A 144 13.29 9.39 9.74
C ASP A 144 12.77 10.43 8.72
N GLY A 145 11.92 9.98 7.79
CA GLY A 145 11.35 10.80 6.72
C GLY A 145 12.28 11.07 5.52
N GLN A 146 13.55 10.68 5.58
CA GLN A 146 14.50 10.83 4.48
C GLN A 146 14.59 9.56 3.63
N GLU A 147 14.67 9.72 2.32
CA GLU A 147 14.84 8.59 1.41
C GLU A 147 16.22 7.95 1.57
N ILE A 148 16.23 6.61 1.55
CA ILE A 148 17.44 5.81 1.52
C ILE A 148 17.45 4.93 0.27
N GLU A 149 18.54 4.96 -0.47
CA GLU A 149 18.73 4.10 -1.63
C GLU A 149 19.25 2.73 -1.21
N LEU A 150 18.55 1.67 -1.60
CA LEU A 150 18.99 0.29 -1.39
C LEU A 150 19.30 -0.37 -2.73
N SER A 151 20.45 -1.04 -2.83
CA SER A 151 20.77 -1.90 -3.97
C SER A 151 19.83 -3.10 -4.03
N LYS A 152 19.68 -3.75 -5.18
CA LYS A 152 18.84 -4.97 -5.35
C LYS A 152 19.15 -6.06 -4.30
N THR A 153 20.43 -6.25 -3.99
CA THR A 153 20.89 -7.21 -2.97
C THR A 153 20.44 -6.79 -1.56
N GLU A 154 20.58 -5.51 -1.22
CA GLU A 154 20.15 -4.97 0.08
C GLU A 154 18.62 -5.03 0.24
N GLN A 155 17.86 -4.77 -0.84
CA GLN A 155 16.39 -4.89 -0.85
C GLN A 155 15.93 -6.34 -0.63
N LYS A 156 16.49 -7.31 -1.38
CA LYS A 156 16.19 -8.74 -1.19
C LYS A 156 16.53 -9.19 0.24
N LEU A 157 17.68 -8.78 0.75
CA LEU A 157 18.13 -9.11 2.11
C LEU A 157 17.22 -8.52 3.18
N LEU A 158 16.89 -7.23 3.06
CA LEU A 158 15.99 -6.55 3.98
C LEU A 158 14.62 -7.19 3.99
N ARG A 159 14.05 -7.45 2.80
CA ARG A 159 12.74 -8.10 2.65
C ARG A 159 12.71 -9.45 3.36
N MET A 160 13.70 -10.32 3.11
CA MET A 160 13.77 -11.62 3.76
C MET A 160 13.83 -11.52 5.30
N LEU A 161 14.61 -10.58 5.81
CA LEU A 161 14.77 -10.40 7.25
C LEU A 161 13.47 -9.89 7.89
N VAL A 162 12.81 -8.91 7.26
CA VAL A 162 11.58 -8.29 7.77
C VAL A 162 10.37 -9.24 7.66
N GLU A 163 10.24 -9.99 6.56
CA GLU A 163 9.18 -11.02 6.41
C GLU A 163 9.32 -12.17 7.41
N ASN A 164 10.54 -12.47 7.85
CA ASN A 164 10.84 -13.53 8.84
C ASN A 164 11.27 -12.97 10.20
N ARG A 165 10.67 -11.84 10.61
CA ARG A 165 11.00 -11.19 11.88
C ARG A 165 10.86 -12.14 13.06
N GLY A 166 11.79 -12.04 14.00
CA GLY A 166 11.89 -12.94 15.15
C GLY A 166 12.48 -14.33 14.85
N VAL A 167 12.63 -14.69 13.57
CA VAL A 167 13.18 -15.97 13.14
C VAL A 167 14.63 -15.80 12.71
N THR A 168 15.53 -16.63 13.24
CA THR A 168 16.93 -16.63 12.80
C THR A 168 17.07 -17.31 11.43
N LEU A 169 17.51 -16.55 10.44
CA LEU A 169 17.81 -17.06 9.10
C LEU A 169 19.27 -17.48 9.02
N SER A 170 19.53 -18.71 8.60
CA SER A 170 20.89 -19.22 8.43
C SER A 170 21.62 -18.50 7.30
N ARG A 171 22.97 -18.43 7.40
CA ARG A 171 23.81 -17.83 6.36
C ARG A 171 23.57 -18.49 5.00
N ALA A 172 23.50 -19.81 4.94
CA ALA A 172 23.24 -20.57 3.72
C ALA A 172 21.89 -20.16 3.08
N LYS A 173 20.81 -20.11 3.88
CA LYS A 173 19.47 -19.71 3.39
C LYS A 173 19.47 -18.29 2.82
N LEU A 174 20.19 -17.35 3.45
CA LEU A 174 20.30 -15.98 2.96
C LEU A 174 21.12 -15.88 1.68
N VAL A 175 22.25 -16.61 1.59
CA VAL A 175 23.07 -16.66 0.38
C VAL A 175 22.30 -17.25 -0.77
N ASP A 176 21.66 -18.41 -0.60
CA ASP A 176 20.88 -19.08 -1.65
C ASP A 176 19.78 -18.18 -2.20
N ALA A 177 19.02 -17.52 -1.34
CA ALA A 177 17.90 -16.69 -1.78
C ALA A 177 18.30 -15.39 -2.47
N ILE A 178 19.46 -14.83 -2.14
CA ILE A 178 19.90 -13.53 -2.65
C ILE A 178 20.68 -13.67 -3.96
N TRP A 179 21.44 -14.75 -4.13
CA TRP A 179 22.35 -14.95 -5.27
C TRP A 179 21.98 -16.12 -6.17
N THR A 180 20.73 -16.56 -6.22
CA THR A 180 20.23 -17.68 -7.04
C THR A 180 20.36 -17.49 -8.56
N ASP A 181 20.60 -16.26 -9.03
CA ASP A 181 20.69 -15.95 -10.46
C ASP A 181 22.11 -16.19 -11.05
N GLY A 182 22.62 -17.46 -10.98
CA GLY A 182 23.70 -17.91 -11.83
C GLY A 182 25.14 -17.54 -11.44
N ALA A 183 25.39 -17.08 -10.24
CA ALA A 183 26.75 -16.88 -9.76
C ALA A 183 27.31 -18.18 -9.16
N GLU A 184 28.21 -18.84 -9.90
CA GLU A 184 28.79 -20.15 -9.55
C GLU A 184 29.57 -20.19 -8.23
N TYR A 185 29.89 -19.08 -7.62
CA TYR A 185 30.53 -18.98 -6.28
C TYR A 185 30.24 -17.62 -5.62
N VAL A 186 29.34 -17.57 -4.67
CA VAL A 186 29.21 -16.42 -3.80
C VAL A 186 30.02 -16.64 -2.53
N ASP A 187 31.08 -15.86 -2.35
CA ASP A 187 31.88 -15.85 -1.12
C ASP A 187 30.98 -15.52 0.09
N GLU A 188 31.09 -16.31 1.16
CA GLU A 188 30.40 -16.05 2.43
C GLU A 188 30.68 -14.63 2.99
N ASN A 189 31.75 -14.02 2.56
CA ASN A 189 32.10 -12.64 2.88
C ASN A 189 31.11 -11.64 2.24
N ALA A 190 30.55 -11.96 1.06
CA ALA A 190 29.59 -11.10 0.36
C ALA A 190 28.34 -10.82 1.22
N LEU A 191 27.82 -11.85 1.91
CA LEU A 191 26.70 -11.67 2.85
C LEU A 191 27.07 -10.75 4.01
N SER A 192 28.23 -10.92 4.60
CA SER A 192 28.68 -10.08 5.72
C SER A 192 28.85 -8.62 5.30
N VAL A 193 29.35 -8.38 4.08
CA VAL A 193 29.45 -7.04 3.50
C VAL A 193 28.07 -6.43 3.23
N ALA A 194 27.14 -7.21 2.67
CA ALA A 194 25.79 -6.74 2.41
C ALA A 194 25.05 -6.39 3.72
N ILE A 195 25.16 -7.22 4.75
CA ILE A 195 24.64 -6.93 6.10
C ILE A 195 25.24 -5.65 6.67
N LYS A 196 26.56 -5.47 6.56
CA LYS A 196 27.24 -4.25 7.05
C LYS A 196 26.72 -3.01 6.33
N ARG A 197 26.58 -3.07 4.99
CA ARG A 197 26.06 -1.95 4.18
C ARG A 197 24.61 -1.63 4.56
N LEU A 198 23.78 -2.64 4.71
CA LEU A 198 22.39 -2.46 5.10
C LEU A 198 22.27 -1.85 6.50
N ARG A 199 23.05 -2.34 7.49
CA ARG A 199 23.11 -1.74 8.82
C ARG A 199 23.52 -0.26 8.78
N ASN A 200 24.48 0.11 7.97
CA ASN A 200 24.90 1.51 7.84
C ASN A 200 23.77 2.44 7.35
N LYS A 201 22.80 1.90 6.63
CA LYS A 201 21.68 2.68 6.09
C LYS A 201 20.49 2.75 7.05
N ILE A 202 20.17 1.66 7.75
CA ILE A 202 18.95 1.58 8.55
C ILE A 202 19.18 1.71 10.06
N GLU A 203 20.33 1.26 10.59
CA GLU A 203 20.60 1.32 12.03
C GLU A 203 21.03 2.73 12.46
N ALA A 204 20.67 3.11 13.68
CA ALA A 204 21.21 4.33 14.29
C ALA A 204 22.70 4.13 14.66
N THR A 205 23.06 2.94 15.12
CA THR A 205 24.44 2.56 15.48
C THR A 205 24.78 1.20 14.87
N PRO A 206 25.42 1.17 13.67
CA PRO A 206 25.67 -0.07 12.93
C PRO A 206 26.52 -1.12 13.69
N SER A 207 27.36 -0.68 14.61
CA SER A 207 28.19 -1.56 15.49
C SER A 207 27.41 -2.17 16.65
N LYS A 208 26.24 -1.57 17.00
CA LYS A 208 25.30 -2.08 18.00
C LYS A 208 23.90 -2.12 17.38
N PRO A 209 23.66 -3.01 16.41
CA PRO A 209 22.43 -3.00 15.63
C PRO A 209 21.22 -3.34 16.50
N LYS A 210 20.16 -2.55 16.34
CA LYS A 210 18.86 -2.76 16.99
C LYS A 210 18.04 -3.80 16.22
N TYR A 211 17.97 -3.68 14.91
CA TYR A 211 17.09 -4.47 14.06
C TYR A 211 17.77 -5.73 13.52
N ILE A 212 18.90 -5.61 12.82
CA ILE A 212 19.59 -6.74 12.21
C ILE A 212 20.63 -7.29 13.19
N GLN A 213 20.25 -8.26 14.00
CA GLN A 213 21.16 -8.85 14.98
C GLN A 213 21.87 -10.08 14.42
N THR A 214 23.13 -10.28 14.85
CA THR A 214 23.92 -11.46 14.51
C THR A 214 23.64 -12.55 15.54
N VAL A 215 23.28 -13.74 15.07
CA VAL A 215 23.25 -14.95 15.88
C VAL A 215 24.52 -15.75 15.54
N TYR A 216 25.50 -15.69 16.43
CA TYR A 216 26.82 -16.26 16.19
C TYR A 216 26.76 -17.73 15.82
N GLY A 217 27.51 -18.12 14.80
CA GLY A 217 27.55 -19.49 14.27
C GLY A 217 26.32 -19.94 13.46
N ILE A 218 25.26 -19.12 13.40
CA ILE A 218 24.00 -19.47 12.71
C ILE A 218 23.70 -18.51 11.56
N GLY A 219 23.53 -17.22 11.85
CA GLY A 219 23.12 -16.27 10.82
C GLY A 219 22.64 -14.92 11.38
N TYR A 220 21.51 -14.44 10.86
CA TYR A 220 20.97 -13.13 11.19
C TYR A 220 19.49 -13.21 11.51
N VAL A 221 19.02 -12.30 12.36
CA VAL A 221 17.60 -12.17 12.74
C VAL A 221 17.20 -10.72 12.74
N TRP A 222 16.00 -10.42 12.21
CA TRP A 222 15.35 -9.13 12.41
C TRP A 222 14.63 -9.12 13.76
N ARG A 223 14.91 -8.13 14.59
CA ARG A 223 14.17 -7.89 15.83
C ARG A 223 13.58 -6.52 15.82
N GLU A 224 12.33 -6.42 16.23
CA GLU A 224 11.71 -5.15 16.59
C GLU A 224 12.17 -4.86 18.02
N GLY A 225 12.72 -3.66 18.27
CA GLY A 225 13.24 -3.33 19.60
C GLY A 225 12.13 -3.39 20.67
N GLU A 226 12.48 -3.87 21.83
CA GLU A 226 11.68 -3.69 23.04
C GLU A 226 11.62 -2.21 23.41
#